data_c8b4a53dee259eba07dc3a0d1faa71b1
#
_entry.id   c8b4a53dee259eba07dc3a0d1faa71b1
#
_cell.length_a   1.000
_cell.length_b   1.000
_cell.length_c   1.000
_cell.angle_alpha   90.00
_cell.angle_beta   90.00
_cell.angle_gamma   90.00
#
_symmetry.space_group_name_H-M   'P 1'
#
loop_
_entity.id
_entity.type
_entity.pdbx_description
1 polymer ?
#
loop_
_entity_poly.entity_id
_entity_poly.type
_entity_poly.pdbx_seq_one_letter_code
_entity_poly.pdbx_strand_id
1 'polypeptide(L)' 'MAEIEVDVRGETCPVPLVETRKALRKAQPGDIIQVVGTHPASKKETPMAVEALRLTLLSVEGSDAEWRIRIQR' A
#
# COMPACT_ATOMS: atom_id res chain seq x y z
N MET A 1 12.43 -9.33 -10.12
CA MET A 1 11.67 -8.59 -9.11
C MET A 1 11.41 -7.18 -9.62
N ALA A 2 10.18 -6.76 -9.61
CA ALA A 2 9.80 -5.41 -10.01
C ALA A 2 9.33 -4.62 -8.79
N GLU A 3 9.48 -3.31 -8.85
CA GLU A 3 8.92 -2.42 -7.85
C GLU A 3 7.83 -1.59 -8.51
N ILE A 4 6.63 -1.66 -7.95
CA ILE A 4 5.46 -0.97 -8.47
C ILE A 4 5.13 0.16 -7.51
N GLU A 5 5.04 1.38 -8.02
CA GLU A 5 4.66 2.53 -7.23
C GLU A 5 3.19 2.86 -7.42
N VAL A 6 2.46 2.99 -6.32
CA VAL A 6 1.05 3.37 -6.30
C VAL A 6 0.95 4.72 -5.60
N ASP A 7 0.60 5.75 -6.33
CA ASP A 7 0.45 7.11 -5.80
C ASP A 7 -1.02 7.40 -5.58
N VAL A 8 -1.41 7.47 -4.31
CA VAL A 8 -2.78 7.77 -3.91
C VAL A 8 -2.84 9.03 -3.05
N ARG A 9 -1.87 9.92 -3.23
CA ARG A 9 -1.87 11.21 -2.53
C ARG A 9 -3.09 12.03 -2.93
N GLY A 10 -3.73 12.66 -1.96
CA GLY A 10 -4.94 13.43 -2.18
C GLY A 10 -6.21 12.61 -2.25
N GLU A 11 -6.10 11.28 -2.27
CA GLU A 11 -7.26 10.39 -2.32
C GLU A 11 -7.70 10.00 -0.91
N THR A 12 -8.99 9.74 -0.75
CA THR A 12 -9.57 9.32 0.53
C THR A 12 -10.01 7.85 0.47
N CYS A 13 -10.28 7.27 1.65
CA CYS A 13 -10.82 5.91 1.72
C CYS A 13 -12.11 5.82 0.89
N PRO A 14 -12.32 4.75 0.10
CA PRO A 14 -11.51 3.53 0.04
C PRO A 14 -10.46 3.48 -1.08
N VAL A 15 -10.19 4.60 -1.77
CA VAL A 15 -9.34 4.60 -2.97
C VAL A 15 -7.94 4.03 -2.71
N PRO A 16 -7.21 4.43 -1.63
CA PRO A 16 -5.88 3.85 -1.40
C PRO A 16 -5.91 2.33 -1.29
N LEU A 17 -6.90 1.78 -0.60
CA LEU A 17 -7.04 0.34 -0.43
C LEU A 17 -7.37 -0.36 -1.76
N VAL A 18 -8.27 0.23 -2.54
CA VAL A 18 -8.67 -0.33 -3.84
C VAL A 18 -7.48 -0.34 -4.80
N GLU A 19 -6.74 0.76 -4.88
CA GLU A 19 -5.58 0.86 -5.76
C GLU A 19 -4.45 -0.09 -5.34
N THR A 20 -4.25 -0.27 -4.04
CA THR A 20 -3.29 -1.23 -3.51
C THR A 20 -3.67 -2.66 -3.94
N ARG A 21 -4.93 -3.03 -3.82
CA ARG A 21 -5.40 -4.35 -4.25
C ARG A 21 -5.22 -4.56 -5.75
N LYS A 22 -5.50 -3.55 -6.57
CA LYS A 22 -5.28 -3.63 -8.02
C LYS A 22 -3.82 -3.88 -8.35
N ALA A 23 -2.91 -3.16 -7.70
CA ALA A 23 -1.49 -3.33 -7.90
C ALA A 23 -1.04 -4.75 -7.48
N LEU A 24 -1.56 -5.24 -6.37
CA LEU A 24 -1.24 -6.59 -5.89
C LEU A 24 -1.70 -7.68 -6.87
N ARG A 25 -2.82 -7.50 -7.53
CA ARG A 25 -3.31 -8.45 -8.53
C ARG A 25 -2.42 -8.50 -9.77
N LYS A 26 -1.82 -7.36 -10.14
CA LYS A 26 -0.93 -7.27 -11.29
C LYS A 26 0.48 -7.70 -10.96
N ALA A 27 0.88 -7.66 -9.70
CA ALA A 27 2.21 -8.02 -9.27
C ALA A 27 2.43 -9.53 -9.31
N GLN A 28 3.67 -9.91 -9.55
CA GLN A 28 4.09 -11.31 -9.50
C GLN A 28 4.70 -11.62 -8.14
N PRO A 29 4.77 -12.89 -7.73
CA PRO A 29 5.42 -13.26 -6.48
C PRO A 29 6.84 -12.70 -6.40
N GLY A 30 7.15 -12.03 -5.30
CA GLY A 30 8.44 -11.38 -5.09
C GLY A 30 8.48 -9.90 -5.46
N ASP A 31 7.48 -9.40 -6.18
CA ASP A 31 7.42 -7.96 -6.52
C ASP A 31 7.14 -7.13 -5.27
N ILE A 32 7.69 -5.92 -5.26
CA ILE A 32 7.49 -4.97 -4.18
C ILE A 32 6.54 -3.87 -4.66
N ILE A 33 5.55 -3.56 -3.84
CA ILE A 33 4.59 -2.50 -4.11
C ILE A 33 4.80 -1.41 -3.08
N GLN A 34 5.00 -0.18 -3.55
CA GLN A 34 5.16 0.99 -2.70
C GLN A 34 3.95 1.88 -2.87
N VAL A 35 3.21 2.08 -1.79
CA VAL A 35 2.01 2.92 -1.77
C VAL A 35 2.33 4.22 -1.06
N VAL A 36 2.09 5.33 -1.72
CA VAL A 36 2.28 6.67 -1.15
C VAL A 36 0.93 7.34 -1.05
N GLY A 37 0.57 7.84 0.12
CA GLY A 37 -0.71 8.47 0.34
C GLY A 37 -0.68 9.54 1.42
N THR A 38 -1.79 10.24 1.55
CA THR A 38 -1.95 11.35 2.50
C THR A 38 -3.16 11.20 3.42
N HIS A 39 -4.01 10.21 3.17
CA HIS A 39 -5.21 9.99 3.98
C HIS A 39 -4.86 9.28 5.28
N PRO A 40 -5.05 9.89 6.47
CA PRO A 40 -4.57 9.31 7.73
C PRO A 40 -5.14 7.93 8.07
N ALA A 41 -6.42 7.70 7.84
CA ALA A 41 -7.04 6.42 8.13
C ALA A 41 -6.46 5.28 7.28
N SER A 42 -6.11 5.57 6.04
CA SER A 42 -5.57 4.56 5.13
C SER A 42 -4.18 4.09 5.54
N LYS A 43 -3.43 4.91 6.27
CA LYS A 43 -2.14 4.50 6.84
C LYS A 43 -2.27 3.30 7.76
N LYS A 44 -3.40 3.21 8.48
CA LYS A 44 -3.68 2.08 9.38
C LYS A 44 -4.39 0.94 8.65
N GLU A 45 -5.34 1.26 7.80
CA GLU A 45 -6.20 0.28 7.13
C GLU A 45 -5.44 -0.56 6.10
N THR A 46 -4.53 0.05 5.35
CA THR A 46 -3.78 -0.65 4.31
C THR A 46 -2.89 -1.76 4.88
N PRO A 47 -2.10 -1.53 5.95
CA PRO A 47 -1.35 -2.63 6.56
C PRO A 47 -2.24 -3.76 7.08
N MET A 48 -3.39 -3.45 7.64
CA MET A 48 -4.33 -4.46 8.12
C MET A 48 -4.83 -5.34 6.98
N ALA A 49 -5.15 -4.73 5.84
CA ALA A 49 -5.59 -5.47 4.65
C ALA A 49 -4.47 -6.35 4.10
N VAL A 50 -3.23 -5.86 4.11
CA VAL A 50 -2.07 -6.64 3.68
C VAL A 50 -1.88 -7.87 4.54
N GLU A 51 -1.99 -7.74 5.85
CA GLU A 51 -1.89 -8.86 6.79
C GLU A 51 -3.02 -9.86 6.58
N ALA A 52 -4.24 -9.37 6.34
CA ALA A 52 -5.39 -10.24 6.07
C ALA A 52 -5.20 -11.06 4.79
N LEU A 53 -4.46 -10.54 3.82
CA LEU A 53 -4.13 -11.23 2.58
C LEU A 53 -2.89 -12.12 2.72
N ARG A 54 -2.28 -12.17 3.91
CA ARG A 54 -1.08 -12.95 4.22
C ARG A 54 0.13 -12.57 3.38
N LEU A 55 0.23 -11.30 3.04
CA LEU A 55 1.38 -10.75 2.33
C LEU A 55 2.36 -10.17 3.34
N THR A 56 3.60 -9.93 2.89
CA THR A 56 4.64 -9.39 3.75
C THR A 56 4.59 -7.88 3.74
N LEU A 57 4.37 -7.28 4.91
CA LEU A 57 4.49 -5.85 5.10
C LEU A 57 5.95 -5.53 5.41
N LEU A 58 6.62 -4.81 4.49
CA LEU A 58 8.04 -4.50 4.64
C LEU A 58 8.25 -3.29 5.54
N SER A 59 7.50 -2.22 5.32
CA SER A 59 7.64 -1.01 6.13
C SER A 59 6.42 -0.12 6.03
N VAL A 60 6.23 0.69 7.06
CA VAL A 60 5.27 1.81 7.07
C VAL A 60 6.05 3.02 7.55
N GLU A 61 6.23 4.01 6.70
CA GLU A 61 7.04 5.19 6.98
C GLU A 61 6.22 6.46 6.78
N GLY A 62 6.71 7.55 7.36
CA GLY A 62 6.11 8.85 7.22
C GLY A 62 5.16 9.21 8.34
N SER A 63 4.41 10.30 8.14
CA SER A 63 3.45 10.82 9.10
C SER A 63 2.01 10.55 8.63
N ASP A 64 1.04 10.95 9.44
CA ASP A 64 -0.37 10.86 9.03
C ASP A 64 -0.68 11.78 7.85
N ALA A 65 0.13 12.83 7.65
CA ALA A 65 -0.07 13.77 6.55
C ALA A 65 0.47 13.24 5.22
N GLU A 66 1.54 12.45 5.27
CA GLU A 66 2.07 11.77 4.08
C GLU A 66 2.81 10.52 4.53
N TRP A 67 2.41 9.36 4.02
CA TRP A 67 2.95 8.08 4.42
C TRP A 67 3.34 7.24 3.21
N ARG A 68 4.21 6.26 3.47
CA ARG A 68 4.68 5.32 2.45
C ARG A 68 4.65 3.92 3.03
N ILE A 69 3.99 3.02 2.33
CA ILE A 69 3.85 1.63 2.75
C ILE A 69 4.49 0.75 1.68
N ARG A 70 5.39 -0.14 2.10
CA ARG A 70 6.05 -1.08 1.20
C ARG A 70 5.58 -2.49 1.53
N ILE A 71 5.17 -3.20 0.48
CA ILE A 71 4.56 -4.52 0.59
C ILE A 71 5.28 -5.44 -0.38
N GLN A 72 5.60 -6.63 0.06
CA GLN A 72 6.13 -7.68 -0.81
C GLN A 72 5.04 -8.72 -1.08
N ARG A 73 4.81 -8.98 -2.36
CA ARG A 73 3.85 -9.99 -2.75
C ARG A 73 4.40 -11.41 -2.57
#